data_85fa8efafaf3503de346c70f7550a059
#
_entry.id   85fa8efafaf3503de346c70f7550a059
#
_cell.length_a   1.000
_cell.length_b   1.000
_cell.length_c   1.000
_cell.angle_alpha   90.00
_cell.angle_beta   90.00
_cell.angle_gamma   90.00
#
_symmetry.space_group_name_H-M   'P 1'
#
loop_
_entity.id
_entity.type
_entity.pdbx_description
1 polymer ?
#
loop_
_entity_poly.entity_id
_entity_poly.type
_entity_poly.pdbx_seq_one_letter_code
_entity_poly.pdbx_strand_id
1 'polypeptide(L)'
;MSEQIVDLRSVWAILRRHTGALAVASALGGLAGGLAFQTTPPVYSSTALVLFPATPASASAQANAHAIATQAEIASSDTVLARAGQVAASRLSASEVADRVQVEAPTDDVLTITAQGATKAEAEQLATAVAKSDVDYLHEIASSPGKDQRATLDRRRSTLTESLSAVQDQLARTAGRMRGETATSAAGKTDAAALAQLTARQADLVLQIDAVEKQLETQSTTDAAPSGGPRLVGAASPARTLSPVARGAAFVGAGAAAGFVVMAALFILRGRREKSLRSRDQIADSVGIPVVASIKSRTPRSVAGWVSLLRGYAPESTEAWTLRQLLQHYAARGPEALGNGSPRPRRIVVLTLSGDQPALSFAAQLASFAASNGTRTQLVVGSRSQESTSSLRAACSRVGSDDQVRPGLFVGGGLDAMTPGDLVVHTLAVNRQQPGLQRAEGDHAVTLLAVSSGGATGEELARVALAADDAGMPVRGIVVADPDPLDRTTGRLLPTQRALLAPLPSLMTGPVDHDDDPPVPTMRGRQG
;
A
#
# COMPACT_ATOMS: atom_id res chain seq x y z
N MET A 1 -13.73 -12.52 15.43
CA MET A 1 -13.03 -11.41 14.73
C MET A 1 -12.12 -12.07 13.72
N SER A 2 -12.54 -12.13 12.46
CA SER A 2 -11.72 -12.69 11.39
C SER A 2 -10.56 -11.72 11.13
N GLU A 3 -9.33 -12.18 11.30
CA GLU A 3 -8.12 -11.48 10.85
C GLU A 3 -8.29 -11.20 9.34
N GLN A 4 -8.56 -9.94 9.01
CA GLN A 4 -8.53 -9.49 7.63
C GLN A 4 -7.07 -9.51 7.19
N ILE A 5 -6.65 -10.62 6.60
CA ILE A 5 -5.39 -10.71 5.87
C ILE A 5 -5.42 -9.60 4.82
N VAL A 6 -4.60 -8.58 5.02
CA VAL A 6 -4.46 -7.48 4.06
C VAL A 6 -3.85 -8.08 2.80
N ASP A 7 -4.66 -8.27 1.78
CA ASP A 7 -4.18 -8.74 0.49
C ASP A 7 -3.33 -7.62 -0.16
N LEU A 8 -2.01 -7.79 -0.09
CA LEU A 8 -1.02 -6.87 -0.66
C LEU A 8 -1.26 -6.61 -2.15
N ARG A 9 -1.87 -7.55 -2.86
CA ARG A 9 -2.23 -7.40 -4.28
C ARG A 9 -3.31 -6.34 -4.48
N SER A 10 -4.28 -6.28 -3.58
CA SER A 10 -5.36 -5.27 -3.64
C SER A 10 -4.82 -3.86 -3.37
N VAL A 11 -3.91 -3.72 -2.38
CA VAL A 11 -3.23 -2.46 -2.08
C VAL A 11 -2.39 -1.99 -3.28
N TRP A 12 -1.61 -2.90 -3.88
CA TRP A 12 -0.80 -2.60 -5.06
C TRP A 12 -1.66 -2.16 -6.26
N ALA A 13 -2.80 -2.82 -6.50
CA ALA A 13 -3.73 -2.46 -7.56
C ALA A 13 -4.30 -1.04 -7.37
N ILE A 14 -4.66 -0.66 -6.12
CA ILE A 14 -5.14 0.68 -5.78
C ILE A 14 -4.05 1.74 -6.05
N LEU A 15 -2.82 1.50 -5.58
CA LEU A 15 -1.71 2.43 -5.80
C LEU A 15 -1.40 2.62 -7.28
N ARG A 16 -1.34 1.52 -8.05
CA ARG A 16 -1.05 1.56 -9.50
C ARG A 16 -2.13 2.32 -10.28
N ARG A 17 -3.37 2.29 -9.83
CA ARG A 17 -4.47 3.01 -10.46
C ARG A 17 -4.37 4.52 -10.27
N HIS A 18 -3.78 4.96 -9.16
CA HIS A 18 -3.70 6.38 -8.78
C HIS A 18 -2.27 6.94 -8.84
N THR A 19 -1.39 6.35 -9.66
CA THR A 19 0.02 6.76 -9.78
C THR A 19 0.18 8.25 -10.08
N GLY A 20 -0.67 8.82 -10.95
CA GLY A 20 -0.64 10.24 -11.26
C GLY A 20 -0.94 11.13 -10.05
N ALA A 21 -1.97 10.78 -9.25
CA ALA A 21 -2.31 11.52 -8.04
C ALA A 21 -1.23 11.39 -6.96
N LEU A 22 -0.62 10.20 -6.83
CA LEU A 22 0.51 9.96 -5.92
C LEU A 22 1.73 10.79 -6.32
N ALA A 23 2.04 10.87 -7.62
CA ALA A 23 3.14 11.70 -8.12
C ALA A 23 2.91 13.19 -7.83
N VAL A 24 1.69 13.70 -8.04
CA VAL A 24 1.34 15.08 -7.71
C VAL A 24 1.45 15.35 -6.21
N ALA A 25 0.95 14.43 -5.36
CA ALA A 25 1.06 14.57 -3.91
C ALA A 25 2.52 14.55 -3.42
N SER A 26 3.35 13.69 -4.00
CA SER A 26 4.80 13.67 -3.72
C SER A 26 5.49 14.96 -4.15
N ALA A 27 5.14 15.50 -5.31
CA ALA A 27 5.67 16.78 -5.78
C ALA A 27 5.26 17.95 -4.86
N LEU A 28 3.99 18.02 -4.46
CA LEU A 28 3.51 19.03 -3.50
C LEU A 28 4.17 18.89 -2.13
N GLY A 29 4.32 17.65 -1.64
CA GLY A 29 5.05 17.36 -0.41
C GLY A 29 6.52 17.80 -0.51
N GLY A 30 7.18 17.54 -1.63
CA GLY A 30 8.55 17.98 -1.90
C GLY A 30 8.68 19.51 -1.92
N LEU A 31 7.73 20.22 -2.55
CA LEU A 31 7.67 21.67 -2.52
C LEU A 31 7.50 22.23 -1.10
N ALA A 32 6.59 21.63 -0.30
CA ALA A 32 6.41 21.99 1.09
C ALA A 32 7.69 21.75 1.91
N GLY A 33 8.37 20.63 1.68
CA GLY A 33 9.69 20.34 2.28
C GLY A 33 10.75 21.36 1.89
N GLY A 34 10.78 21.78 0.63
CA GLY A 34 11.67 22.85 0.12
C GLY A 34 11.39 24.20 0.78
N LEU A 35 10.14 24.56 1.01
CA LEU A 35 9.76 25.76 1.76
C LEU A 35 10.18 25.65 3.22
N ALA A 36 9.97 24.51 3.88
CA ALA A 36 10.40 24.27 5.24
C ALA A 36 11.94 24.37 5.38
N PHE A 37 12.70 23.95 4.37
CA PHE A 37 14.14 24.14 4.33
C PHE A 37 14.56 25.61 4.39
N GLN A 38 13.83 26.51 3.71
CA GLN A 38 14.14 27.94 3.73
C GLN A 38 13.89 28.58 5.10
N THR A 39 12.92 28.08 5.85
CA THR A 39 12.59 28.62 7.19
C THR A 39 13.44 28.02 8.31
N THR A 40 14.12 26.88 8.07
CA THR A 40 14.91 26.19 9.08
C THR A 40 16.37 26.67 9.04
N PRO A 41 16.89 27.33 10.10
CA PRO A 41 18.24 27.83 10.10
C PRO A 41 19.27 26.68 9.99
N PRO A 42 20.44 26.91 9.38
CA PRO A 42 21.51 25.92 9.34
C PRO A 42 22.06 25.66 10.75
N VAL A 43 22.32 24.40 11.06
CA VAL A 43 23.03 24.01 12.26
C VAL A 43 24.48 23.70 11.88
N TYR A 44 25.40 24.32 12.56
CA TYR A 44 26.84 24.09 12.41
C TYR A 44 27.32 23.17 13.53
N SER A 45 28.19 22.21 13.21
CA SER A 45 28.82 21.33 14.18
C SER A 45 30.34 21.51 14.16
N SER A 46 30.94 21.58 15.34
CA SER A 46 32.38 21.63 15.53
C SER A 46 32.79 20.57 16.55
N THR A 47 33.97 20.02 16.38
CA THR A 47 34.47 18.91 17.19
C THR A 47 35.79 19.29 17.86
N ALA A 48 35.86 19.14 19.17
CA ALA A 48 37.10 19.25 19.94
C ALA A 48 37.53 17.86 20.41
N LEU A 49 38.84 17.64 20.49
CA LEU A 49 39.43 16.38 20.90
C LEU A 49 40.21 16.57 22.21
N VAL A 50 39.91 15.77 23.21
CA VAL A 50 40.64 15.68 24.46
C VAL A 50 41.40 14.37 24.49
N LEU A 51 42.73 14.43 24.65
CA LEU A 51 43.60 13.26 24.75
C LEU A 51 43.85 12.95 26.21
N PHE A 52 43.58 11.76 26.61
CA PHE A 52 43.93 11.20 27.92
C PHE A 52 45.29 10.51 27.86
N PRO A 53 46.07 10.59 28.94
CA PRO A 53 47.32 9.86 29.01
C PRO A 53 47.08 8.35 28.89
N ALA A 54 47.91 7.67 28.07
CA ALA A 54 47.82 6.24 27.90
C ALA A 54 47.90 5.52 29.25
N THR A 55 46.95 4.68 29.53
CA THR A 55 46.95 3.81 30.72
C THR A 55 48.12 2.83 30.67
N PRO A 56 48.72 2.47 31.83
CA PRO A 56 49.84 1.51 31.83
C PRO A 56 49.47 0.20 31.09
N ALA A 57 50.42 -0.35 30.37
CA ALA A 57 50.22 -1.58 29.54
C ALA A 57 49.74 -2.83 30.33
N SER A 58 49.66 -2.73 31.66
CA SER A 58 49.16 -3.77 32.56
C SER A 58 47.63 -3.73 32.76
N ALA A 59 46.94 -2.69 32.30
CA ALA A 59 45.48 -2.58 32.42
C ALA A 59 44.80 -3.38 31.29
N SER A 60 43.73 -4.10 31.58
CA SER A 60 42.97 -4.82 30.55
C SER A 60 42.25 -3.81 29.65
N ALA A 61 42.06 -4.16 28.37
CA ALA A 61 41.32 -3.31 27.42
C ALA A 61 39.89 -2.94 27.91
N GLN A 62 39.27 -3.83 28.67
CA GLN A 62 37.97 -3.55 29.30
C GLN A 62 38.04 -2.47 30.39
N ALA A 63 39.10 -2.46 31.20
CA ALA A 63 39.31 -1.44 32.21
C ALA A 63 39.53 -0.05 31.58
N ASN A 64 40.21 0.02 30.45
CA ASN A 64 40.43 1.26 29.71
C ASN A 64 39.14 1.78 29.09
N ALA A 65 38.35 0.89 28.45
CA ALA A 65 37.05 1.26 27.90
C ALA A 65 36.07 1.79 28.97
N HIS A 66 36.08 1.20 30.17
CA HIS A 66 35.26 1.70 31.27
C HIS A 66 35.79 3.03 31.84
N ALA A 67 37.10 3.23 31.89
CA ALA A 67 37.68 4.47 32.34
C ALA A 67 37.31 5.66 31.42
N ILE A 68 37.42 5.48 30.09
CA ILE A 68 37.09 6.55 29.14
C ILE A 68 35.58 6.83 29.08
N ALA A 69 34.73 5.77 29.21
CA ALA A 69 33.29 5.96 29.31
C ALA A 69 32.89 6.80 30.52
N THR A 70 33.57 6.59 31.66
CA THR A 70 33.39 7.40 32.85
C THR A 70 33.85 8.84 32.63
N GLN A 71 34.91 9.06 31.89
CA GLN A 71 35.37 10.40 31.52
C GLN A 71 34.38 11.13 30.61
N ALA A 72 33.78 10.42 29.63
CA ALA A 72 32.72 10.97 28.79
C ALA A 72 31.51 11.43 29.61
N GLU A 73 31.17 10.67 30.65
CA GLU A 73 30.08 11.02 31.57
C GLU A 73 30.43 12.23 32.44
N ILE A 74 31.71 12.37 32.88
CA ILE A 74 32.18 13.55 33.59
C ILE A 74 32.11 14.79 32.69
N ALA A 75 32.56 14.68 31.44
CA ALA A 75 32.52 15.77 30.48
C ALA A 75 31.09 16.22 30.17
N SER A 76 30.11 15.32 30.26
CA SER A 76 28.67 15.60 30.08
C SER A 76 27.95 15.98 31.37
N SER A 77 28.66 16.07 32.50
CA SER A 77 28.06 16.44 33.80
C SER A 77 27.61 17.90 33.84
N ASP A 78 26.52 18.16 34.58
CA ASP A 78 25.99 19.52 34.76
C ASP A 78 27.04 20.53 35.23
N THR A 79 28.02 20.10 36.02
CA THR A 79 29.08 20.95 36.54
C THR A 79 30.01 21.44 35.43
N VAL A 80 30.43 20.56 34.55
CA VAL A 80 31.31 20.88 33.40
C VAL A 80 30.53 21.71 32.39
N LEU A 81 29.29 21.30 32.07
CA LEU A 81 28.43 22.00 31.11
C LEU A 81 28.04 23.41 31.60
N ALA A 82 27.74 23.59 32.90
CA ALA A 82 27.47 24.92 33.48
C ALA A 82 28.69 25.83 33.39
N ARG A 83 29.90 25.31 33.69
CA ARG A 83 31.16 26.05 33.56
C ARG A 83 31.43 26.40 32.10
N ALA A 84 31.23 25.48 31.20
CA ALA A 84 31.38 25.73 29.76
C ALA A 84 30.38 26.78 29.24
N GLY A 85 29.13 26.73 29.70
CA GLY A 85 28.10 27.72 29.36
C GLY A 85 28.40 29.13 29.85
N GLN A 86 29.09 29.28 30.98
CA GLN A 86 29.54 30.58 31.49
C GLN A 86 30.71 31.16 30.68
N VAL A 87 31.58 30.30 30.14
CA VAL A 87 32.75 30.69 29.34
C VAL A 87 32.37 30.95 27.90
N ALA A 88 31.34 30.26 27.39
CA ALA A 88 30.82 30.46 26.05
C ALA A 88 30.24 31.87 25.90
N ALA A 89 30.46 32.49 24.73
CA ALA A 89 30.04 33.88 24.46
C ALA A 89 28.52 34.10 24.61
N SER A 90 27.71 33.06 24.51
CA SER A 90 26.24 33.08 24.57
C SER A 90 25.67 32.92 26.00
N ARG A 91 26.47 32.68 27.02
CA ARG A 91 26.03 32.46 28.41
C ARG A 91 24.85 31.49 28.52
N LEU A 92 25.06 30.25 28.07
CA LEU A 92 24.07 29.21 28.06
C LEU A 92 23.94 28.56 29.45
N SER A 93 22.74 28.09 29.77
CA SER A 93 22.52 27.21 30.93
C SER A 93 23.10 25.81 30.67
N ALA A 94 23.33 25.02 31.73
CA ALA A 94 23.86 23.67 31.60
C ALA A 94 22.95 22.78 30.69
N SER A 95 21.63 22.88 30.83
CA SER A 95 20.67 22.15 29.99
C SER A 95 20.73 22.55 28.52
N GLU A 96 20.88 23.85 28.22
CA GLU A 96 21.02 24.31 26.84
C GLU A 96 22.33 23.86 26.21
N VAL A 97 23.41 23.76 27.01
CA VAL A 97 24.69 23.19 26.56
C VAL A 97 24.53 21.67 26.31
N ALA A 98 23.87 20.95 27.23
CA ALA A 98 23.61 19.52 27.10
C ALA A 98 22.83 19.18 25.82
N ASP A 99 21.82 19.98 25.47
CA ASP A 99 21.03 19.80 24.25
C ASP A 99 21.82 20.02 22.94
N ARG A 100 22.96 20.73 23.04
CA ARG A 100 23.78 21.13 21.88
C ARG A 100 25.14 20.43 21.81
N VAL A 101 25.50 19.67 22.84
CA VAL A 101 26.80 19.01 22.95
C VAL A 101 26.63 17.50 23.03
N GLN A 102 27.39 16.81 22.23
CA GLN A 102 27.47 15.35 22.25
C GLN A 102 28.91 14.97 22.58
N VAL A 103 29.08 14.11 23.56
CA VAL A 103 30.36 13.61 24.01
C VAL A 103 30.45 12.12 23.68
N GLU A 104 31.49 11.74 22.93
CA GLU A 104 31.74 10.36 22.53
C GLU A 104 33.17 9.95 22.80
N ALA A 105 33.39 8.68 23.10
CA ALA A 105 34.71 8.09 23.28
C ALA A 105 34.98 7.07 22.15
N PRO A 106 35.48 7.52 21.00
CA PRO A 106 35.70 6.64 19.85
C PRO A 106 36.89 5.67 20.05
N THR A 107 37.82 6.03 20.93
CA THR A 107 38.99 5.21 21.29
C THR A 107 39.27 5.30 22.78
N ASP A 108 40.09 4.38 23.30
CA ASP A 108 40.41 4.31 24.73
C ASP A 108 41.20 5.53 25.28
N ASP A 109 41.73 6.37 24.40
CA ASP A 109 42.60 7.50 24.78
C ASP A 109 42.04 8.85 24.33
N VAL A 110 40.95 8.88 23.54
CA VAL A 110 40.43 10.12 22.94
C VAL A 110 38.98 10.34 23.26
N LEU A 111 38.66 11.48 23.83
CA LEU A 111 37.31 11.96 23.97
C LEU A 111 36.99 12.97 22.86
N THR A 112 35.90 12.75 22.17
CA THR A 112 35.40 13.60 21.10
C THR A 112 34.20 14.38 21.60
N ILE A 113 34.30 15.70 21.59
CA ILE A 113 33.24 16.62 22.02
C ILE A 113 32.74 17.34 20.79
N THR A 114 31.51 17.04 20.39
CA THR A 114 30.85 17.66 19.23
C THR A 114 29.82 18.67 19.74
N ALA A 115 29.98 19.93 19.38
CA ALA A 115 29.05 21.01 19.75
C ALA A 115 28.31 21.52 18.49
N GLN A 116 27.04 21.87 18.68
CA GLN A 116 26.18 22.45 17.67
C GLN A 116 25.89 23.92 18.00
N GLY A 117 25.85 24.76 16.97
CA GLY A 117 25.57 26.20 17.10
C GLY A 117 24.84 26.76 15.87
N ALA A 118 24.19 27.90 16.03
CA ALA A 118 23.54 28.63 14.96
C ALA A 118 24.55 29.28 14.00
N THR A 119 25.76 29.55 14.48
CA THR A 119 26.87 30.09 13.68
C THR A 119 28.11 29.19 13.82
N LYS A 120 29.02 29.29 12.86
CA LYS A 120 30.31 28.59 12.91
C LYS A 120 31.10 28.93 14.20
N ALA A 121 31.18 30.24 14.50
CA ALA A 121 31.91 30.73 15.65
C ALA A 121 31.30 30.21 16.97
N GLU A 122 29.99 30.17 17.09
CA GLU A 122 29.28 29.64 18.26
C GLU A 122 29.60 28.15 18.48
N ALA A 123 29.52 27.34 17.41
CA ALA A 123 29.83 25.91 17.51
C ALA A 123 31.29 25.65 17.90
N GLU A 124 32.26 26.38 17.34
CA GLU A 124 33.68 26.26 17.64
C GLU A 124 34.00 26.74 19.09
N GLN A 125 33.40 27.83 19.50
CA GLN A 125 33.57 28.35 20.87
C GLN A 125 32.96 27.41 21.91
N LEU A 126 31.77 26.87 21.62
CA LEU A 126 31.10 25.94 22.53
C LEU A 126 31.88 24.63 22.67
N ALA A 127 32.33 24.03 21.54
CA ALA A 127 33.15 22.82 21.57
C ALA A 127 34.45 23.04 22.36
N THR A 128 35.13 24.18 22.12
CA THR A 128 36.36 24.54 22.85
C THR A 128 36.08 24.81 24.31
N ALA A 129 35.00 25.50 24.66
CA ALA A 129 34.62 25.81 26.02
C ALA A 129 34.34 24.55 26.84
N VAL A 130 33.59 23.58 26.26
CA VAL A 130 33.31 22.31 26.93
C VAL A 130 34.58 21.51 27.14
N ALA A 131 35.40 21.36 26.09
CA ALA A 131 36.67 20.62 26.17
C ALA A 131 37.65 21.25 27.19
N LYS A 132 37.71 22.57 27.21
CA LYS A 132 38.54 23.29 28.19
C LYS A 132 37.98 23.13 29.60
N SER A 133 36.68 23.28 29.79
CA SER A 133 36.04 23.14 31.10
C SER A 133 36.19 21.73 31.67
N ASP A 134 36.16 20.71 30.81
CA ASP A 134 36.40 19.31 31.16
C ASP A 134 37.86 19.11 31.64
N VAL A 135 38.83 19.57 30.85
CA VAL A 135 40.25 19.51 31.21
C VAL A 135 40.54 20.28 32.50
N ASP A 136 40.01 21.51 32.66
CA ASP A 136 40.18 22.31 33.85
C ASP A 136 39.55 21.65 35.08
N TYR A 137 38.37 21.04 34.92
CA TYR A 137 37.68 20.30 35.99
C TYR A 137 38.46 19.07 36.42
N LEU A 138 39.01 18.31 35.47
CA LEU A 138 39.83 17.14 35.74
C LEU A 138 41.17 17.53 36.44
N HIS A 139 41.79 18.65 36.04
CA HIS A 139 42.96 19.21 36.73
C HIS A 139 42.64 19.66 38.17
N GLU A 140 41.47 20.26 38.37
CA GLU A 140 41.01 20.67 39.71
C GLU A 140 40.84 19.45 40.62
N ILE A 141 40.20 18.38 40.09
CA ILE A 141 40.04 17.13 40.81
C ILE A 141 41.39 16.49 41.12
N ALA A 142 42.32 16.44 40.14
CA ALA A 142 43.64 15.87 40.30
C ALA A 142 44.54 16.66 41.28
N SER A 143 44.35 17.97 41.38
CA SER A 143 45.09 18.84 42.25
C SER A 143 44.52 18.94 43.69
N SER A 144 43.27 18.53 43.88
CA SER A 144 42.66 18.46 45.21
C SER A 144 43.26 17.31 46.00
N PRO A 145 43.77 17.51 47.27
CA PRO A 145 44.29 16.40 48.05
C PRO A 145 43.21 15.34 48.22
N GLY A 146 43.54 14.11 47.95
CA GLY A 146 42.71 12.89 47.73
C GLY A 146 41.36 12.75 48.47
N LYS A 147 41.04 13.63 49.40
CA LYS A 147 39.75 13.69 50.10
C LYS A 147 38.60 14.23 49.22
N ASP A 148 38.88 15.25 48.40
CA ASP A 148 37.83 15.88 47.59
C ASP A 148 37.45 14.98 46.38
N GLN A 149 38.41 14.27 45.87
CA GLN A 149 38.21 13.32 44.79
C GLN A 149 37.44 12.09 45.29
N ARG A 150 37.80 11.56 46.45
CA ARG A 150 37.01 10.51 47.12
C ARG A 150 35.58 10.96 47.40
N ALA A 151 35.39 12.17 47.94
CA ALA A 151 34.06 12.71 48.22
C ALA A 151 33.20 12.87 46.94
N THR A 152 33.82 13.15 45.79
CA THR A 152 33.10 13.28 44.52
C THR A 152 32.71 11.91 43.95
N LEU A 153 33.60 10.94 44.02
CA LEU A 153 33.32 9.55 43.63
C LEU A 153 32.30 8.87 44.56
N ASP A 154 32.35 9.15 45.86
CA ASP A 154 31.37 8.68 46.82
C ASP A 154 29.99 9.28 46.59
N ARG A 155 29.91 10.60 46.27
CA ARG A 155 28.64 11.21 45.85
C ARG A 155 28.12 10.59 44.57
N ARG A 156 28.98 10.33 43.60
CA ARG A 156 28.55 9.69 42.33
C ARG A 156 28.07 8.28 42.58
N ARG A 157 28.78 7.50 43.42
CA ARG A 157 28.33 6.15 43.82
C ARG A 157 26.94 6.21 44.47
N SER A 158 26.68 7.17 45.36
CA SER A 158 25.37 7.33 45.98
C SER A 158 24.28 7.68 44.97
N THR A 159 24.54 8.58 44.00
CA THR A 159 23.60 8.94 42.95
C THR A 159 23.28 7.75 42.01
N LEU A 160 24.30 6.97 41.64
CA LEU A 160 24.11 5.77 40.85
C LEU A 160 23.35 4.68 41.63
N THR A 161 23.62 4.53 42.93
CA THR A 161 22.91 3.60 43.81
C THR A 161 21.44 4.00 43.97
N GLU A 162 21.16 5.31 44.08
CA GLU A 162 19.80 5.85 44.12
C GLU A 162 19.08 5.62 42.79
N SER A 163 19.76 5.86 41.66
CA SER A 163 19.23 5.58 40.34
C SER A 163 18.95 4.09 40.14
N LEU A 164 19.81 3.22 40.65
CA LEU A 164 19.61 1.77 40.63
C LEU A 164 18.38 1.35 41.43
N SER A 165 18.22 1.91 42.64
CA SER A 165 17.03 1.64 43.47
C SER A 165 15.74 2.09 42.77
N ALA A 166 15.75 3.29 42.16
CA ALA A 166 14.62 3.78 41.39
C ALA A 166 14.25 2.88 40.19
N VAL A 167 15.26 2.35 39.48
CA VAL A 167 15.03 1.37 38.38
C VAL A 167 14.51 0.05 38.92
N GLN A 168 15.00 -0.43 40.06
CA GLN A 168 14.48 -1.63 40.72
C GLN A 168 13.00 -1.49 41.11
N ASP A 169 12.63 -0.32 41.65
CA ASP A 169 11.24 0.00 42.00
C ASP A 169 10.35 0.06 40.73
N GLN A 170 10.85 0.59 39.61
CA GLN A 170 10.13 0.58 38.35
C GLN A 170 9.98 -0.84 37.79
N LEU A 171 11.02 -1.65 37.87
CA LEU A 171 10.98 -3.07 37.51
C LEU A 171 9.92 -3.83 38.31
N ALA A 172 9.90 -3.65 39.62
CA ALA A 172 8.92 -4.28 40.50
C ALA A 172 7.47 -3.91 40.14
N ARG A 173 7.22 -2.62 39.85
CA ARG A 173 5.90 -2.13 39.43
C ARG A 173 5.49 -2.69 38.06
N THR A 174 6.40 -2.72 37.10
CA THR A 174 6.10 -3.23 35.74
C THR A 174 5.89 -4.74 35.75
N ALA A 175 6.71 -5.48 36.51
CA ALA A 175 6.52 -6.91 36.72
C ALA A 175 5.23 -7.21 37.50
N GLY A 176 4.83 -6.32 38.42
CA GLY A 176 3.55 -6.40 39.14
C GLY A 176 2.35 -6.26 38.19
N ARG A 177 2.41 -5.32 37.26
CA ARG A 177 1.37 -5.15 36.22
C ARG A 177 1.27 -6.36 35.29
N MET A 178 2.41 -6.89 34.85
CA MET A 178 2.44 -8.09 34.00
C MET A 178 1.86 -9.36 34.67
N ARG A 179 1.89 -9.48 36.01
CA ARG A 179 1.26 -10.61 36.70
C ARG A 179 -0.26 -10.59 36.63
N GLY A 180 -0.86 -9.43 36.39
CA GLY A 180 -2.32 -9.27 36.25
C GLY A 180 -2.82 -9.31 34.80
N GLU A 181 -1.95 -9.29 33.82
CA GLU A 181 -2.32 -9.21 32.40
C GLU A 181 -1.92 -10.47 31.62
N THR A 182 -2.76 -10.86 30.68
CA THR A 182 -2.44 -11.97 29.76
C THR A 182 -1.37 -11.53 28.77
N ALA A 183 -0.33 -12.35 28.60
CA ALA A 183 0.87 -12.09 27.79
C ALA A 183 0.63 -11.78 26.28
N THR A 184 -0.61 -11.86 25.83
CA THR A 184 -1.03 -11.65 24.43
C THR A 184 -1.65 -10.28 24.17
N SER A 185 -1.92 -9.48 25.18
CA SER A 185 -2.49 -8.12 25.02
C SER A 185 -1.45 -7.14 24.48
N ALA A 186 -1.90 -6.09 23.79
CA ALA A 186 -1.02 -5.01 23.29
C ALA A 186 -0.28 -4.33 24.46
N ALA A 187 -0.92 -4.20 25.62
CA ALA A 187 -0.31 -3.68 26.85
C ALA A 187 0.77 -4.62 27.39
N GLY A 188 0.56 -5.95 27.34
CA GLY A 188 1.56 -6.94 27.76
C GLY A 188 2.84 -6.91 26.88
N LYS A 189 2.72 -6.61 25.60
CA LYS A 189 3.89 -6.45 24.71
C LYS A 189 4.66 -5.17 24.98
N THR A 190 3.98 -4.07 25.28
CA THR A 190 4.63 -2.79 25.66
C THR A 190 5.29 -2.90 27.04
N ASP A 191 4.66 -3.58 27.98
CA ASP A 191 5.23 -3.80 29.30
C ASP A 191 6.41 -4.80 29.24
N ALA A 192 6.38 -5.80 28.35
CA ALA A 192 7.52 -6.69 28.12
C ALA A 192 8.72 -5.94 27.50
N ALA A 193 8.48 -5.04 26.54
CA ALA A 193 9.53 -4.18 25.99
C ALA A 193 10.09 -3.21 27.04
N ALA A 194 9.22 -2.63 27.85
CA ALA A 194 9.63 -1.77 28.97
C ALA A 194 10.46 -2.54 30.01
N LEU A 195 10.09 -3.77 30.32
CA LEU A 195 10.86 -4.65 31.21
C LEU A 195 12.25 -4.95 30.67
N ALA A 196 12.37 -5.27 29.37
CA ALA A 196 13.65 -5.50 28.72
C ALA A 196 14.56 -4.26 28.78
N GLN A 197 13.99 -3.06 28.52
CA GLN A 197 14.71 -1.81 28.61
C GLN A 197 15.17 -1.50 30.05
N LEU A 198 14.30 -1.68 31.03
CA LEU A 198 14.64 -1.45 32.43
C LEU A 198 15.70 -2.43 32.95
N THR A 199 15.63 -3.69 32.50
CA THR A 199 16.65 -4.70 32.85
C THR A 199 18.01 -4.36 32.22
N ALA A 200 18.04 -3.89 30.97
CA ALA A 200 19.25 -3.42 30.33
C ALA A 200 19.84 -2.19 31.07
N ARG A 201 18.97 -1.25 31.50
CA ARG A 201 19.38 -0.07 32.25
C ARG A 201 19.87 -0.43 33.65
N GLN A 202 19.28 -1.42 34.31
CA GLN A 202 19.77 -1.95 35.59
C GLN A 202 21.16 -2.53 35.44
N ALA A 203 21.39 -3.38 34.41
CA ALA A 203 22.69 -3.94 34.12
C ALA A 203 23.76 -2.87 33.84
N ASP A 204 23.39 -1.83 33.08
CA ASP A 204 24.25 -0.70 32.78
C ASP A 204 24.62 0.08 34.06
N LEU A 205 23.65 0.38 34.93
CA LEU A 205 23.89 1.04 36.20
C LEU A 205 24.78 0.22 37.14
N VAL A 206 24.61 -1.10 37.18
CA VAL A 206 25.48 -1.98 37.98
C VAL A 206 26.90 -1.95 37.48
N LEU A 207 27.10 -1.99 36.14
CA LEU A 207 28.44 -1.87 35.55
C LEU A 207 29.09 -0.51 35.83
N GLN A 208 28.30 0.57 35.84
CA GLN A 208 28.79 1.89 36.19
C GLN A 208 29.20 2.02 37.68
N ILE A 209 28.46 1.40 38.59
CA ILE A 209 28.80 1.33 40.01
C ILE A 209 30.11 0.59 40.21
N ASP A 210 30.25 -0.60 39.58
CA ASP A 210 31.46 -1.42 39.65
C ASP A 210 32.69 -0.64 39.11
N ALA A 211 32.50 0.11 38.01
CA ALA A 211 33.55 0.98 37.47
C ALA A 211 33.99 2.08 38.44
N VAL A 212 33.04 2.71 39.14
CA VAL A 212 33.33 3.74 40.16
C VAL A 212 34.01 3.13 41.40
N GLU A 213 33.58 1.96 41.86
CA GLU A 213 34.18 1.23 42.96
C GLU A 213 35.64 0.83 42.64
N LYS A 214 35.88 0.34 41.44
CA LYS A 214 37.21 0.01 40.96
C LYS A 214 38.13 1.23 40.84
N GLN A 215 37.58 2.40 40.47
CA GLN A 215 38.32 3.64 40.46
C GLN A 215 38.71 4.09 41.89
N LEU A 216 37.79 3.97 42.87
CA LEU A 216 38.08 4.24 44.27
C LEU A 216 39.20 3.33 44.81
N GLU A 217 39.18 2.07 44.41
CA GLU A 217 40.20 1.08 44.79
C GLU A 217 41.55 1.39 44.13
N THR A 218 41.57 1.70 42.83
CA THR A 218 42.79 2.05 42.08
C THR A 218 43.42 3.34 42.62
N GLN A 219 42.63 4.34 43.04
CA GLN A 219 43.11 5.59 43.63
C GLN A 219 43.67 5.39 45.04
N SER A 220 43.18 4.37 45.76
CA SER A 220 43.75 4.05 47.08
C SER A 220 45.16 3.46 46.99
N THR A 221 45.52 2.94 45.79
CA THR A 221 46.83 2.31 45.54
C THR A 221 47.80 3.19 44.75
N THR A 222 47.35 4.33 44.18
CA THR A 222 48.12 5.13 43.20
C THR A 222 48.53 6.51 43.74
N ASP A 223 48.80 6.67 45.03
CA ASP A 223 49.31 7.95 45.60
C ASP A 223 50.76 8.26 45.13
N ALA A 224 51.25 7.63 44.08
CA ALA A 224 52.59 7.85 43.57
C ALA A 224 52.73 7.69 42.05
N ALA A 225 52.31 8.69 41.29
CA ALA A 225 53.05 9.16 40.10
C ALA A 225 52.36 10.33 39.39
N PRO A 226 53.01 11.45 39.10
CA PRO A 226 52.47 12.53 38.29
C PRO A 226 52.70 12.20 36.81
N SER A 227 51.86 11.42 36.21
CA SER A 227 51.94 11.20 34.76
C SER A 227 50.82 11.97 34.08
N GLY A 228 51.18 12.96 33.32
CA GLY A 228 50.50 13.72 32.32
C GLY A 228 48.94 13.73 32.35
N GLY A 229 48.36 14.79 32.89
CA GLY A 229 46.90 14.96 32.88
C GLY A 229 46.31 15.03 31.46
N PRO A 230 44.98 14.99 31.35
CA PRO A 230 44.27 15.12 30.06
C PRO A 230 44.66 16.41 29.36
N ARG A 231 44.81 16.37 28.04
CA ARG A 231 45.25 17.52 27.25
C ARG A 231 44.27 17.77 26.10
N LEU A 232 43.95 19.06 25.91
CA LEU A 232 43.23 19.48 24.71
C LEU A 232 44.16 19.32 23.47
N VAL A 233 43.75 18.59 22.46
CA VAL A 233 44.51 18.38 21.22
C VAL A 233 44.15 19.49 20.23
N GLY A 234 44.57 20.72 20.50
CA GLY A 234 44.34 21.87 19.62
C GLY A 234 42.96 22.51 19.77
N ALA A 235 42.75 23.59 19.02
CA ALA A 235 41.45 24.24 18.92
C ALA A 235 40.41 23.30 18.26
N ALA A 236 39.14 23.55 18.53
CA ALA A 236 38.06 22.81 17.88
C ALA A 236 38.19 22.84 16.35
N SER A 237 37.85 21.77 15.73
CA SER A 237 37.89 21.65 14.26
C SER A 237 36.99 22.72 13.63
N PRO A 238 37.33 23.22 12.41
CA PRO A 238 36.48 24.17 11.72
C PRO A 238 35.05 23.64 11.62
N ALA A 239 34.08 24.47 12.02
CA ALA A 239 32.69 24.04 12.04
C ALA A 239 32.20 23.63 10.67
N ARG A 240 31.61 22.47 10.60
CA ARG A 240 31.04 21.88 9.39
C ARG A 240 29.52 21.91 9.46
N THR A 241 28.90 22.02 8.30
CA THR A 241 27.45 21.78 8.16
C THR A 241 27.25 20.86 6.98
N LEU A 242 26.15 20.13 6.96
CA LEU A 242 25.75 19.44 5.74
C LEU A 242 25.69 20.46 4.60
N SER A 243 26.20 20.10 3.43
CA SER A 243 26.12 20.99 2.28
C SER A 243 24.67 21.46 2.08
N PRO A 244 24.43 22.73 1.74
CA PRO A 244 23.07 23.24 1.57
C PRO A 244 22.27 22.39 0.55
N VAL A 245 22.96 21.81 -0.42
CA VAL A 245 22.36 20.90 -1.43
C VAL A 245 21.91 19.59 -0.76
N ALA A 246 22.75 18.94 0.04
CA ALA A 246 22.41 17.67 0.71
C ALA A 246 21.27 17.87 1.71
N ARG A 247 21.30 18.98 2.45
CA ARG A 247 20.26 19.34 3.40
C ARG A 247 18.94 19.67 2.70
N GLY A 248 18.96 20.47 1.62
CA GLY A 248 17.80 20.76 0.79
C GLY A 248 17.20 19.49 0.20
N ALA A 249 18.04 18.59 -0.33
CA ALA A 249 17.62 17.31 -0.86
C ALA A 249 16.93 16.42 0.20
N ALA A 250 17.45 16.43 1.45
CA ALA A 250 16.84 15.69 2.55
C ALA A 250 15.43 16.22 2.91
N PHE A 251 15.27 17.55 2.98
CA PHE A 251 13.96 18.17 3.26
C PHE A 251 12.94 17.93 2.14
N VAL A 252 13.37 18.09 0.88
CA VAL A 252 12.52 17.81 -0.29
C VAL A 252 12.16 16.33 -0.34
N GLY A 253 13.11 15.42 -0.10
CA GLY A 253 12.89 13.98 -0.07
C GLY A 253 11.94 13.55 1.05
N ALA A 254 12.14 14.07 2.26
CA ALA A 254 11.26 13.80 3.40
C ALA A 254 9.83 14.33 3.15
N GLY A 255 9.70 15.54 2.62
CA GLY A 255 8.42 16.12 2.25
C GLY A 255 7.69 15.31 1.18
N ALA A 256 8.41 14.88 0.13
CA ALA A 256 7.86 14.04 -0.93
C ALA A 256 7.39 12.67 -0.41
N ALA A 257 8.17 12.04 0.47
CA ALA A 257 7.82 10.78 1.11
C ALA A 257 6.58 10.92 2.00
N ALA A 258 6.50 11.98 2.80
CA ALA A 258 5.33 12.26 3.63
C ALA A 258 4.07 12.49 2.77
N GLY A 259 4.15 13.28 1.70
CA GLY A 259 3.06 13.48 0.76
C GLY A 259 2.57 12.19 0.12
N PHE A 260 3.50 11.33 -0.29
CA PHE A 260 3.19 10.00 -0.82
C PHE A 260 2.44 9.12 0.20
N VAL A 261 2.97 9.02 1.43
CA VAL A 261 2.38 8.18 2.49
C VAL A 261 0.98 8.63 2.85
N VAL A 262 0.77 9.95 3.02
CA VAL A 262 -0.55 10.50 3.35
C VAL A 262 -1.56 10.21 2.24
N MET A 263 -1.19 10.42 0.98
CA MET A 263 -2.08 10.17 -0.15
C MET A 263 -2.35 8.66 -0.35
N ALA A 264 -1.34 7.82 -0.20
CA ALA A 264 -1.49 6.37 -0.26
C ALA A 264 -2.45 5.87 0.84
N ALA A 265 -2.28 6.34 2.07
CA ALA A 265 -3.19 6.02 3.18
C ALA A 265 -4.64 6.46 2.90
N LEU A 266 -4.82 7.66 2.35
CA LEU A 266 -6.14 8.16 1.92
C LEU A 266 -6.79 7.26 0.87
N PHE A 267 -6.05 6.84 -0.15
CA PHE A 267 -6.58 5.95 -1.18
C PHE A 267 -6.89 4.56 -0.65
N ILE A 268 -6.06 4.02 0.26
CA ILE A 268 -6.32 2.73 0.90
C ILE A 268 -7.59 2.81 1.77
N LEU A 269 -7.75 3.88 2.56
CA LEU A 269 -8.94 4.09 3.39
C LEU A 269 -10.20 4.26 2.54
N ARG A 270 -10.10 5.02 1.44
CA ARG A 270 -11.21 5.20 0.51
C ARG A 270 -11.53 3.89 -0.20
N GLY A 271 -10.54 3.15 -0.69
CA GLY A 271 -10.72 1.86 -1.35
C GLY A 271 -11.36 0.80 -0.43
N ARG A 272 -11.07 0.84 0.88
CA ARG A 272 -11.73 -0.03 1.87
C ARG A 272 -13.20 0.32 2.11
N ARG A 273 -13.60 1.56 1.88
CA ARG A 273 -15.01 2.00 2.00
C ARG A 273 -15.82 1.71 0.73
N GLU A 274 -15.17 1.55 -0.41
CA GLU A 274 -15.84 1.20 -1.66
C GLU A 274 -16.23 -0.30 -1.63
N LYS A 275 -17.52 -0.57 -1.45
CA LYS A 275 -18.11 -1.92 -1.52
C LYS A 275 -18.36 -2.38 -2.96
N SER A 276 -17.95 -1.61 -3.95
CA SER A 276 -18.18 -1.92 -5.36
C SER A 276 -17.31 -3.09 -5.83
N LEU A 277 -17.92 -4.03 -6.54
CA LEU A 277 -17.28 -5.23 -7.05
C LEU A 277 -16.48 -4.90 -8.32
N ARG A 278 -15.20 -5.25 -8.34
CA ARG A 278 -14.32 -4.92 -9.47
C ARG A 278 -13.79 -6.14 -10.21
N SER A 279 -13.56 -7.25 -9.52
CA SER A 279 -13.10 -8.47 -10.18
C SER A 279 -14.28 -9.35 -10.63
N ARG A 280 -14.08 -10.08 -11.70
CA ARG A 280 -15.08 -11.02 -12.24
C ARG A 280 -15.47 -12.09 -11.22
N ASP A 281 -14.50 -12.58 -10.43
CA ASP A 281 -14.78 -13.56 -9.38
C ASP A 281 -15.66 -12.98 -8.28
N GLN A 282 -15.40 -11.72 -7.84
CA GLN A 282 -16.25 -11.04 -6.84
C GLN A 282 -17.68 -10.87 -7.36
N ILE A 283 -17.82 -10.50 -8.64
CA ILE A 283 -19.12 -10.33 -9.28
C ILE A 283 -19.86 -11.69 -9.37
N ALA A 284 -19.17 -12.75 -9.80
CA ALA A 284 -19.72 -14.09 -9.85
C ALA A 284 -20.16 -14.59 -8.48
N ASP A 285 -19.32 -14.40 -7.46
CA ASP A 285 -19.58 -14.86 -6.09
C ASP A 285 -20.76 -14.16 -5.43
N SER A 286 -20.97 -12.89 -5.75
CA SER A 286 -22.07 -12.10 -5.16
C SER A 286 -23.45 -12.58 -5.56
N VAL A 287 -23.55 -13.23 -6.71
CA VAL A 287 -24.83 -13.72 -7.28
C VAL A 287 -24.86 -15.25 -7.37
N GLY A 288 -23.70 -15.91 -7.27
CA GLY A 288 -23.58 -17.35 -7.47
C GLY A 288 -23.70 -17.78 -8.94
N ILE A 289 -23.58 -16.84 -9.90
CA ILE A 289 -23.71 -17.06 -11.33
C ILE A 289 -22.39 -16.71 -12.02
N PRO A 290 -21.89 -17.54 -12.94
CA PRO A 290 -20.61 -17.27 -13.60
C PRO A 290 -20.67 -16.08 -14.56
N VAL A 291 -19.53 -15.39 -14.68
CA VAL A 291 -19.32 -14.37 -15.71
C VAL A 291 -19.05 -15.09 -17.04
N VAL A 292 -19.99 -14.99 -17.97
CA VAL A 292 -19.95 -15.67 -19.27
C VAL A 292 -19.22 -14.89 -20.35
N ALA A 293 -19.15 -13.57 -20.21
CA ALA A 293 -18.47 -12.70 -21.15
C ALA A 293 -17.92 -11.44 -20.45
N SER A 294 -16.82 -10.92 -20.98
CA SER A 294 -16.28 -9.63 -20.61
C SER A 294 -15.94 -8.87 -21.87
N ILE A 295 -16.48 -7.67 -22.01
CA ILE A 295 -16.28 -6.83 -23.19
C ILE A 295 -15.97 -5.40 -22.78
N LYS A 296 -15.08 -4.78 -23.53
CA LYS A 296 -14.82 -3.35 -23.40
C LYS A 296 -15.98 -2.59 -24.01
N SER A 297 -16.70 -1.83 -23.20
CA SER A 297 -17.89 -1.16 -23.67
C SER A 297 -17.59 0.20 -24.28
N ARG A 298 -18.23 0.53 -25.40
CA ARG A 298 -18.25 1.89 -25.94
C ARG A 298 -19.44 2.61 -25.33
N THR A 299 -19.19 3.53 -24.40
CA THR A 299 -20.21 4.23 -23.65
C THR A 299 -20.51 5.60 -24.27
N PRO A 300 -21.59 5.76 -25.07
CA PRO A 300 -21.97 7.04 -25.62
C PRO A 300 -22.49 7.98 -24.52
N ARG A 301 -22.07 9.25 -24.56
CA ARG A 301 -22.53 10.29 -23.63
C ARG A 301 -23.62 11.19 -24.19
N SER A 302 -23.97 11.04 -25.46
CA SER A 302 -24.96 11.86 -26.16
C SER A 302 -25.85 11.00 -27.06
N VAL A 303 -27.01 11.55 -27.39
CA VAL A 303 -27.94 10.90 -28.34
C VAL A 303 -27.29 10.63 -29.69
N ALA A 304 -26.47 11.57 -30.20
CA ALA A 304 -25.73 11.38 -31.44
C ALA A 304 -24.71 10.21 -31.34
N GLY A 305 -24.05 10.09 -30.18
CA GLY A 305 -23.15 8.97 -29.91
C GLY A 305 -23.84 7.62 -29.92
N TRP A 306 -25.06 7.54 -29.36
CA TRP A 306 -25.88 6.32 -29.42
C TRP A 306 -26.32 5.98 -30.83
N VAL A 307 -26.74 6.97 -31.63
CA VAL A 307 -27.07 6.76 -33.05
C VAL A 307 -25.84 6.25 -33.82
N SER A 308 -24.68 6.84 -33.58
CA SER A 308 -23.42 6.40 -34.18
C SER A 308 -23.07 4.94 -33.82
N LEU A 309 -23.27 4.57 -32.53
CA LEU A 309 -23.05 3.19 -32.07
C LEU A 309 -23.99 2.22 -32.79
N LEU A 310 -25.28 2.52 -32.84
CA LEU A 310 -26.27 1.67 -33.50
C LEU A 310 -26.00 1.48 -35.02
N ARG A 311 -25.56 2.54 -35.69
CA ARG A 311 -25.27 2.52 -37.13
C ARG A 311 -23.93 1.90 -37.50
N GLY A 312 -22.90 2.20 -36.71
CA GLY A 312 -21.51 1.96 -37.08
C GLY A 312 -20.70 1.13 -36.08
N TYR A 313 -21.36 0.37 -35.18
CA TYR A 313 -20.62 -0.46 -34.24
C TYR A 313 -19.81 -1.54 -34.96
N ALA A 314 -18.49 -1.48 -34.80
CA ALA A 314 -17.55 -2.49 -35.26
C ALA A 314 -16.64 -2.83 -34.05
N PRO A 315 -16.78 -4.03 -33.46
CA PRO A 315 -15.93 -4.46 -32.35
C PRO A 315 -14.53 -4.83 -32.84
N GLU A 316 -13.56 -4.77 -31.93
CA GLU A 316 -12.23 -5.36 -32.14
C GLU A 316 -12.35 -6.90 -32.26
N SER A 317 -11.33 -7.55 -32.81
CA SER A 317 -11.36 -9.01 -33.08
C SER A 317 -11.66 -9.84 -31.83
N THR A 318 -11.12 -9.49 -30.70
CA THR A 318 -11.36 -10.16 -29.40
C THR A 318 -12.79 -9.97 -28.91
N GLU A 319 -13.32 -8.75 -29.03
CA GLU A 319 -14.71 -8.45 -28.67
C GLU A 319 -15.70 -9.15 -29.63
N ALA A 320 -15.40 -9.12 -30.92
CA ALA A 320 -16.19 -9.81 -31.94
C ALA A 320 -16.27 -11.33 -31.68
N TRP A 321 -15.16 -11.92 -31.28
CA TRP A 321 -15.12 -13.33 -30.91
C TRP A 321 -16.00 -13.60 -29.68
N THR A 322 -15.86 -12.79 -28.63
CA THR A 322 -16.64 -12.91 -27.40
C THR A 322 -18.15 -12.76 -27.66
N LEU A 323 -18.53 -11.73 -28.41
CA LEU A 323 -19.94 -11.53 -28.81
C LEU A 323 -20.49 -12.67 -29.66
N ARG A 324 -19.69 -13.23 -30.59
CA ARG A 324 -20.06 -14.38 -31.39
C ARG A 324 -20.29 -15.62 -30.53
N GLN A 325 -19.39 -15.91 -29.59
CA GLN A 325 -19.54 -17.01 -28.64
C GLN A 325 -20.81 -16.87 -27.81
N LEU A 326 -21.08 -15.65 -27.32
CA LEU A 326 -22.28 -15.37 -26.54
C LEU A 326 -23.54 -15.59 -27.34
N LEU A 327 -23.58 -15.11 -28.58
CA LEU A 327 -24.72 -15.34 -29.49
C LEU A 327 -24.89 -16.84 -29.82
N GLN A 328 -23.82 -17.57 -30.13
CA GLN A 328 -23.87 -19.01 -30.39
C GLN A 328 -24.37 -19.77 -29.15
N HIS A 329 -23.89 -19.41 -27.95
CA HIS A 329 -24.27 -20.11 -26.73
C HIS A 329 -25.75 -19.89 -26.35
N TYR A 330 -26.21 -18.66 -26.44
CA TYR A 330 -27.54 -18.29 -25.95
C TYR A 330 -28.59 -18.17 -27.05
N ALA A 331 -28.21 -17.80 -28.25
CA ALA A 331 -29.15 -17.74 -29.37
C ALA A 331 -29.34 -19.09 -30.09
N ALA A 332 -28.35 -20.00 -30.06
CA ALA A 332 -28.48 -21.33 -30.65
C ALA A 332 -29.30 -22.32 -29.81
N ARG A 333 -29.40 -22.11 -28.51
CA ARG A 333 -30.18 -22.96 -27.57
C ARG A 333 -31.63 -22.50 -27.41
N GLY A 334 -32.24 -22.03 -28.49
CA GLY A 334 -33.68 -21.77 -28.53
C GLY A 334 -34.50 -23.05 -28.29
N PRO A 335 -35.78 -22.91 -27.95
CA PRO A 335 -36.66 -23.98 -27.46
C PRO A 335 -37.01 -25.06 -28.51
N GLU A 336 -36.35 -25.10 -29.66
CA GLU A 336 -36.55 -26.14 -30.67
C GLU A 336 -36.27 -27.59 -30.19
N ALA A 337 -35.59 -27.71 -29.01
CA ALA A 337 -35.25 -29.02 -28.44
C ALA A 337 -36.36 -29.67 -27.60
N LEU A 338 -37.46 -28.99 -27.33
CA LEU A 338 -38.52 -29.49 -26.44
C LEU A 338 -39.95 -29.30 -27.00
N GLY A 339 -40.23 -29.91 -28.15
CA GLY A 339 -41.60 -30.28 -28.56
C GLY A 339 -42.48 -29.17 -29.15
N ASN A 340 -43.17 -29.50 -30.23
CA ASN A 340 -44.45 -29.03 -30.82
C ASN A 340 -44.94 -27.57 -30.70
N GLY A 341 -44.06 -26.56 -30.47
CA GLY A 341 -44.43 -25.15 -30.48
C GLY A 341 -44.07 -24.46 -31.81
N SER A 342 -44.91 -23.53 -32.24
CA SER A 342 -44.63 -22.68 -33.41
C SER A 342 -43.27 -21.97 -33.19
N PRO A 343 -42.43 -21.92 -34.24
CA PRO A 343 -41.11 -21.30 -34.13
C PRO A 343 -41.26 -19.82 -33.75
N ARG A 344 -40.71 -19.45 -32.59
CA ARG A 344 -40.76 -18.08 -32.03
C ARG A 344 -39.44 -17.37 -32.21
N PRO A 345 -39.39 -16.02 -32.25
CA PRO A 345 -38.15 -15.29 -32.30
C PRO A 345 -37.35 -15.52 -31.02
N ARG A 346 -36.02 -15.59 -31.16
CA ARG A 346 -35.08 -15.77 -30.03
C ARG A 346 -35.01 -14.50 -29.20
N ARG A 347 -35.15 -14.58 -27.88
CA ARG A 347 -35.17 -13.43 -27.02
C ARG A 347 -34.00 -13.46 -26.02
N ILE A 348 -33.25 -12.36 -25.96
CA ILE A 348 -32.23 -12.11 -24.94
C ILE A 348 -32.66 -10.87 -24.14
N VAL A 349 -32.90 -11.04 -22.87
CA VAL A 349 -33.17 -9.94 -21.93
C VAL A 349 -31.87 -9.57 -21.25
N VAL A 350 -31.46 -8.31 -21.39
CA VAL A 350 -30.28 -7.76 -20.73
C VAL A 350 -30.74 -6.85 -19.59
N LEU A 351 -30.53 -7.32 -18.37
CA LEU A 351 -30.75 -6.53 -17.15
C LEU A 351 -29.52 -5.68 -16.87
N THR A 352 -29.70 -4.41 -16.60
CA THR A 352 -28.64 -3.48 -16.23
C THR A 352 -29.06 -2.67 -15.00
N LEU A 353 -28.11 -2.25 -14.18
CA LEU A 353 -28.40 -1.34 -13.07
C LEU A 353 -28.59 0.10 -13.59
N SER A 354 -29.54 0.82 -13.00
CA SER A 354 -29.71 2.23 -13.30
C SER A 354 -28.43 3.02 -13.01
N GLY A 355 -28.01 3.88 -13.95
CA GLY A 355 -26.77 4.65 -13.86
C GLY A 355 -25.52 3.92 -14.31
N ASP A 356 -25.58 2.61 -14.61
CA ASP A 356 -24.46 1.85 -15.19
C ASP A 356 -24.46 1.98 -16.72
N GLN A 357 -23.94 3.07 -17.22
CA GLN A 357 -23.91 3.38 -18.67
C GLN A 357 -23.09 2.37 -19.49
N PRO A 358 -21.89 1.90 -19.04
CA PRO A 358 -21.16 0.85 -19.73
C PRO A 358 -21.99 -0.44 -19.89
N ALA A 359 -22.66 -0.88 -18.85
CA ALA A 359 -23.53 -2.05 -18.89
C ALA A 359 -24.72 -1.86 -19.81
N LEU A 360 -25.34 -0.67 -19.79
CA LEU A 360 -26.47 -0.33 -20.66
C LEU A 360 -26.07 -0.40 -22.15
N SER A 361 -24.84 -0.01 -22.50
CA SER A 361 -24.36 -0.01 -23.88
C SER A 361 -24.18 -1.42 -24.45
N PHE A 362 -24.03 -2.43 -23.60
CA PHE A 362 -23.84 -3.82 -24.01
C PHE A 362 -24.99 -4.34 -24.89
N ALA A 363 -26.23 -4.09 -24.49
CA ALA A 363 -27.40 -4.57 -25.27
C ALA A 363 -27.43 -3.97 -26.67
N ALA A 364 -27.13 -2.68 -26.83
CA ALA A 364 -27.04 -2.00 -28.10
C ALA A 364 -25.88 -2.53 -28.97
N GLN A 365 -24.73 -2.79 -28.34
CA GLN A 365 -23.57 -3.40 -29.03
C GLN A 365 -23.86 -4.82 -29.49
N LEU A 366 -24.50 -5.63 -28.64
CA LEU A 366 -24.88 -7.00 -28.97
C LEU A 366 -25.88 -7.03 -30.16
N ALA A 367 -26.92 -6.18 -30.11
CA ALA A 367 -27.90 -6.07 -31.18
C ALA A 367 -27.26 -5.62 -32.50
N SER A 368 -26.41 -4.57 -32.45
CA SER A 368 -25.71 -4.08 -33.64
C SER A 368 -24.74 -5.11 -34.22
N PHE A 369 -24.06 -5.87 -33.38
CA PHE A 369 -23.15 -6.93 -33.80
C PHE A 369 -23.92 -8.12 -34.42
N ALA A 370 -25.02 -8.55 -33.80
CA ALA A 370 -25.86 -9.63 -34.36
C ALA A 370 -26.37 -9.25 -35.75
N ALA A 371 -26.83 -8.02 -35.93
CA ALA A 371 -27.25 -7.51 -37.24
C ALA A 371 -26.11 -7.51 -38.28
N SER A 372 -24.89 -7.11 -37.87
CA SER A 372 -23.72 -7.14 -38.77
C SER A 372 -23.30 -8.54 -39.21
N ASN A 373 -23.69 -9.57 -38.44
CA ASN A 373 -23.48 -10.97 -38.81
C ASN A 373 -24.66 -11.56 -39.60
N GLY A 374 -25.56 -10.74 -40.14
CA GLY A 374 -26.68 -11.18 -40.98
C GLY A 374 -27.90 -11.69 -40.20
N THR A 375 -27.92 -11.59 -38.86
CA THR A 375 -29.10 -11.96 -38.08
C THR A 375 -30.04 -10.78 -37.99
N ARG A 376 -31.27 -10.93 -38.49
CA ARG A 376 -32.29 -9.88 -38.30
C ARG A 376 -32.57 -9.69 -36.82
N THR A 377 -32.32 -8.48 -36.32
CA THR A 377 -32.28 -8.22 -34.89
C THR A 377 -33.12 -6.99 -34.53
N GLN A 378 -33.93 -7.12 -33.50
CA GLN A 378 -34.68 -6.01 -32.94
C GLN A 378 -34.12 -5.61 -31.55
N LEU A 379 -33.83 -4.34 -31.36
CA LEU A 379 -33.50 -3.78 -30.06
C LEU A 379 -34.73 -3.12 -29.43
N VAL A 380 -35.12 -3.61 -28.27
CA VAL A 380 -36.24 -3.09 -27.49
C VAL A 380 -35.70 -2.47 -26.22
N VAL A 381 -36.01 -1.19 -25.96
CA VAL A 381 -35.60 -0.47 -24.77
C VAL A 381 -36.76 -0.38 -23.79
N GLY A 382 -36.66 -1.07 -22.66
CA GLY A 382 -37.70 -1.08 -21.62
C GLY A 382 -37.95 0.30 -21.01
N SER A 383 -39.21 0.53 -20.58
CA SER A 383 -39.67 1.86 -20.18
C SER A 383 -39.43 2.27 -18.72
N ARG A 384 -38.95 1.37 -17.86
CA ARG A 384 -39.06 1.51 -16.41
C ARG A 384 -38.09 2.46 -15.73
N SER A 385 -36.88 2.61 -16.23
CA SER A 385 -35.90 3.58 -15.72
C SER A 385 -35.73 4.68 -16.75
N GLN A 386 -36.67 5.59 -16.84
CA GLN A 386 -36.71 6.64 -17.88
C GLN A 386 -35.44 7.48 -17.91
N GLU A 387 -34.88 7.80 -16.75
CA GLU A 387 -33.72 8.67 -16.64
C GLU A 387 -32.44 8.01 -17.18
N SER A 388 -32.17 6.75 -16.82
CA SER A 388 -30.97 6.02 -17.24
C SER A 388 -30.98 5.62 -18.72
N THR A 389 -32.14 5.40 -19.30
CA THR A 389 -32.33 4.97 -20.69
C THR A 389 -32.73 6.10 -21.64
N SER A 390 -32.90 7.33 -21.13
CA SER A 390 -33.43 8.47 -21.88
C SER A 390 -32.68 8.77 -23.18
N SER A 391 -31.34 8.80 -23.11
CA SER A 391 -30.50 9.08 -24.28
C SER A 391 -30.50 7.95 -25.32
N LEU A 392 -30.53 6.69 -24.87
CA LEU A 392 -30.66 5.55 -25.76
C LEU A 392 -32.05 5.53 -26.43
N ARG A 393 -33.12 5.77 -25.66
CA ARG A 393 -34.48 5.85 -26.19
C ARG A 393 -34.63 6.99 -27.17
N ALA A 394 -34.11 8.18 -26.84
CA ALA A 394 -34.11 9.32 -27.76
C ALA A 394 -33.32 9.04 -29.04
N ALA A 395 -32.24 8.24 -28.97
CA ALA A 395 -31.53 7.79 -30.15
C ALA A 395 -32.39 6.82 -31.00
N CYS A 396 -33.05 5.88 -30.32
CA CYS A 396 -33.99 4.95 -31.00
C CYS A 396 -35.14 5.71 -31.69
N SER A 397 -35.75 6.69 -31.03
CA SER A 397 -36.82 7.50 -31.60
C SER A 397 -36.36 8.38 -32.78
N ARG A 398 -35.09 8.88 -32.75
CA ARG A 398 -34.53 9.67 -33.87
C ARG A 398 -34.30 8.85 -35.12
N VAL A 399 -34.06 7.56 -34.97
CA VAL A 399 -33.81 6.69 -36.11
C VAL A 399 -35.13 6.23 -36.77
N GLY A 400 -36.28 6.36 -36.07
CA GLY A 400 -37.58 5.94 -36.55
C GLY A 400 -37.96 4.54 -36.06
N SER A 401 -39.22 4.31 -35.72
CA SER A 401 -39.68 3.04 -35.16
C SER A 401 -39.80 1.93 -36.21
N ASP A 402 -39.86 2.28 -37.50
CA ASP A 402 -40.01 1.34 -38.62
C ASP A 402 -38.79 1.33 -39.56
N ASP A 403 -37.82 2.23 -39.35
CA ASP A 403 -36.66 2.30 -40.19
C ASP A 403 -35.55 1.37 -39.71
N GLN A 404 -34.98 0.70 -40.66
CA GLN A 404 -33.79 -0.13 -40.52
C GLN A 404 -32.60 0.79 -40.21
N VAL A 405 -32.10 0.78 -38.95
CA VAL A 405 -30.97 1.59 -38.51
C VAL A 405 -29.70 1.31 -39.28
N ARG A 406 -29.53 0.03 -39.59
CA ARG A 406 -28.52 -0.59 -40.46
C ARG A 406 -29.11 -1.89 -41.02
N PRO A 407 -28.50 -2.48 -42.04
CA PRO A 407 -29.00 -3.75 -42.58
C PRO A 407 -29.18 -4.78 -41.46
N GLY A 408 -30.42 -5.25 -41.28
CA GLY A 408 -30.79 -6.24 -40.27
C GLY A 408 -31.05 -5.73 -38.86
N LEU A 409 -30.86 -4.43 -38.53
CA LEU A 409 -31.14 -3.89 -37.18
C LEU A 409 -32.38 -2.99 -37.19
N PHE A 410 -33.35 -3.37 -36.37
CA PHE A 410 -34.58 -2.61 -36.13
C PHE A 410 -34.62 -2.09 -34.67
N VAL A 411 -35.24 -0.96 -34.44
CA VAL A 411 -35.30 -0.35 -33.12
C VAL A 411 -36.73 0.05 -32.81
N GLY A 412 -37.24 -0.36 -31.65
CA GLY A 412 -38.64 -0.15 -31.31
C GLY A 412 -39.59 -1.11 -32.06
N GLY A 413 -40.87 -0.78 -32.15
CA GLY A 413 -41.89 -1.58 -32.82
C GLY A 413 -42.48 -2.70 -31.98
N GLY A 414 -43.65 -3.21 -32.42
CA GLY A 414 -44.31 -4.36 -31.83
C GLY A 414 -43.55 -5.66 -32.15
N LEU A 415 -43.61 -6.61 -31.24
CA LEU A 415 -43.02 -7.95 -31.42
C LEU A 415 -43.63 -8.75 -32.57
N ASP A 416 -44.78 -8.28 -33.06
CA ASP A 416 -45.58 -8.95 -34.11
C ASP A 416 -44.95 -8.92 -35.50
N ALA A 417 -43.94 -8.05 -35.70
CA ALA A 417 -43.22 -7.94 -36.97
C ALA A 417 -42.02 -8.91 -37.10
N MET A 418 -41.70 -9.70 -36.06
CA MET A 418 -40.56 -10.59 -36.01
C MET A 418 -40.91 -12.02 -36.42
N THR A 419 -40.06 -12.58 -37.30
CA THR A 419 -40.21 -13.93 -37.82
C THR A 419 -39.43 -14.95 -37.00
N PRO A 420 -39.77 -16.25 -37.11
CA PRO A 420 -38.95 -17.31 -36.53
C PRO A 420 -37.50 -17.23 -37.03
N GLY A 421 -36.56 -17.28 -36.12
CA GLY A 421 -35.12 -17.13 -36.41
C GLY A 421 -34.56 -15.73 -36.16
N ASP A 422 -35.40 -14.73 -36.07
CA ASP A 422 -35.00 -13.37 -35.71
C ASP A 422 -34.56 -13.27 -34.22
N LEU A 423 -33.70 -12.32 -33.91
CA LEU A 423 -33.22 -12.05 -32.54
C LEU A 423 -33.89 -10.81 -31.97
N VAL A 424 -34.44 -10.91 -30.77
CA VAL A 424 -34.92 -9.76 -30.00
C VAL A 424 -34.01 -9.55 -28.82
N VAL A 425 -33.36 -8.41 -28.75
CA VAL A 425 -32.55 -7.98 -27.59
C VAL A 425 -33.34 -6.94 -26.80
N HIS A 426 -33.79 -7.34 -25.64
CA HIS A 426 -34.55 -6.47 -24.76
C HIS A 426 -33.65 -5.94 -23.63
N THR A 427 -33.43 -4.64 -23.55
CA THR A 427 -32.65 -4.03 -22.46
C THR A 427 -33.59 -3.43 -21.40
N LEU A 428 -33.33 -3.81 -20.14
CA LEU A 428 -34.08 -3.33 -18.96
C LEU A 428 -33.11 -2.70 -17.97
N ALA A 429 -33.19 -1.38 -17.79
CA ALA A 429 -32.48 -0.72 -16.69
C ALA A 429 -33.33 -0.82 -15.41
N VAL A 430 -32.76 -1.40 -14.38
CA VAL A 430 -33.41 -1.73 -13.11
C VAL A 430 -32.94 -0.78 -12.02
N ASN A 431 -33.86 -0.31 -11.18
CA ASN A 431 -33.49 0.51 -10.04
C ASN A 431 -32.65 -0.29 -9.03
N ARG A 432 -31.58 0.32 -8.52
CA ARG A 432 -30.64 -0.31 -7.59
C ARG A 432 -31.27 -0.69 -6.25
N GLN A 433 -32.21 0.12 -5.77
CA GLN A 433 -32.83 -0.07 -4.46
C GLN A 433 -34.12 -0.88 -4.51
N GLN A 434 -34.90 -0.70 -5.56
CA GLN A 434 -36.19 -1.35 -5.75
C GLN A 434 -36.31 -1.89 -7.19
N PRO A 435 -35.76 -3.06 -7.45
CA PRO A 435 -35.86 -3.69 -8.77
C PRO A 435 -37.30 -4.22 -8.99
N GLY A 436 -38.23 -3.35 -9.32
CA GLY A 436 -39.61 -3.76 -9.62
C GLY A 436 -39.70 -4.42 -11.00
N LEU A 437 -39.29 -5.69 -11.13
CA LEU A 437 -39.40 -6.45 -12.36
C LEU A 437 -40.80 -7.04 -12.47
N GLN A 438 -41.44 -6.90 -13.64
CA GLN A 438 -42.69 -7.59 -13.94
C GLN A 438 -42.34 -8.79 -14.82
N ARG A 439 -43.17 -9.82 -14.71
CA ARG A 439 -43.03 -11.03 -15.52
C ARG A 439 -42.95 -10.62 -17.00
N ALA A 440 -41.90 -11.04 -17.66
CA ALA A 440 -41.78 -10.82 -19.10
C ALA A 440 -42.84 -11.67 -19.81
N GLU A 441 -43.64 -11.07 -20.68
CA GLU A 441 -44.53 -11.80 -21.55
C GLU A 441 -43.72 -12.67 -22.50
N GLY A 442 -43.73 -13.99 -22.30
CA GLY A 442 -43.08 -14.97 -23.13
C GLY A 442 -42.12 -15.91 -22.42
N ASP A 443 -42.45 -17.18 -22.38
CA ASP A 443 -41.82 -18.23 -21.56
C ASP A 443 -40.37 -18.64 -21.95
N HIS A 444 -39.70 -18.03 -22.93
CA HIS A 444 -38.46 -18.53 -23.48
C HIS A 444 -37.36 -17.47 -23.69
N ALA A 445 -37.30 -16.46 -22.82
CA ALA A 445 -36.23 -15.46 -22.87
C ALA A 445 -35.01 -15.90 -22.06
N VAL A 446 -33.81 -15.74 -22.62
CA VAL A 446 -32.56 -15.89 -21.87
C VAL A 446 -32.23 -14.57 -21.19
N THR A 447 -32.16 -14.56 -19.88
CA THR A 447 -31.82 -13.35 -19.08
C THR A 447 -30.33 -13.31 -18.79
N LEU A 448 -29.70 -12.21 -19.18
CA LEU A 448 -28.30 -11.88 -18.87
C LEU A 448 -28.26 -10.66 -17.96
N LEU A 449 -27.41 -10.67 -16.94
CA LEU A 449 -27.14 -9.52 -16.09
C LEU A 449 -25.86 -8.83 -16.57
N ALA A 450 -25.97 -7.62 -17.09
CA ALA A 450 -24.82 -6.83 -17.47
C ALA A 450 -24.46 -5.83 -16.35
N VAL A 451 -23.17 -5.78 -16.01
CA VAL A 451 -22.62 -4.91 -14.96
C VAL A 451 -21.23 -4.43 -15.37
N SER A 452 -20.91 -3.18 -15.06
CA SER A 452 -19.55 -2.68 -15.26
C SER A 452 -18.66 -2.95 -14.02
N SER A 453 -17.36 -3.09 -14.25
CA SER A 453 -16.39 -3.22 -13.15
C SER A 453 -16.44 -1.98 -12.25
N GLY A 454 -16.76 -2.17 -10.98
CA GLY A 454 -16.98 -1.08 -10.02
C GLY A 454 -18.35 -0.40 -10.14
N GLY A 455 -19.24 -0.87 -11.02
CA GLY A 455 -20.57 -0.29 -11.25
C GLY A 455 -21.64 -0.70 -10.25
N ALA A 456 -21.39 -1.75 -9.45
CA ALA A 456 -22.36 -2.28 -8.50
C ALA A 456 -21.70 -2.82 -7.23
N THR A 457 -22.51 -2.91 -6.17
CA THR A 457 -22.17 -3.65 -4.94
C THR A 457 -22.73 -5.06 -5.01
N GLY A 458 -22.19 -5.98 -4.19
CA GLY A 458 -22.69 -7.36 -4.12
C GLY A 458 -24.17 -7.43 -3.72
N GLU A 459 -24.58 -6.56 -2.81
CA GLU A 459 -25.97 -6.50 -2.36
C GLU A 459 -26.93 -6.04 -3.47
N GLU A 460 -26.53 -5.05 -4.27
CA GLU A 460 -27.33 -4.57 -5.41
C GLU A 460 -27.51 -5.67 -6.47
N LEU A 461 -26.42 -6.41 -6.79
CA LEU A 461 -26.49 -7.49 -7.77
C LEU A 461 -27.33 -8.66 -7.27
N ALA A 462 -27.15 -9.08 -6.03
CA ALA A 462 -27.95 -10.15 -5.43
C ALA A 462 -29.44 -9.77 -5.41
N ARG A 463 -29.78 -8.53 -5.07
CA ARG A 463 -31.16 -8.02 -5.07
C ARG A 463 -31.80 -8.03 -6.45
N VAL A 464 -31.05 -7.63 -7.48
CA VAL A 464 -31.55 -7.67 -8.87
C VAL A 464 -31.71 -9.11 -9.37
N ALA A 465 -30.78 -9.99 -9.03
CA ALA A 465 -30.85 -11.40 -9.43
C ALA A 465 -32.07 -12.08 -8.77
N LEU A 466 -32.32 -11.83 -7.47
CA LEU A 466 -33.50 -12.34 -6.76
C LEU A 466 -34.79 -11.80 -7.38
N ALA A 467 -34.87 -10.48 -7.62
CA ALA A 467 -36.06 -9.89 -8.25
C ALA A 467 -36.31 -10.41 -9.67
N ALA A 468 -35.25 -10.73 -10.39
CA ALA A 468 -35.36 -11.36 -11.71
C ALA A 468 -35.90 -12.79 -11.61
N ASP A 469 -35.45 -13.55 -10.62
CA ASP A 469 -35.96 -14.91 -10.36
C ASP A 469 -37.44 -14.89 -9.95
N ASP A 470 -37.82 -14.00 -9.02
CA ASP A 470 -39.21 -13.77 -8.60
C ASP A 470 -40.13 -13.37 -9.77
N ALA A 471 -39.58 -12.63 -10.75
CA ALA A 471 -40.29 -12.26 -11.96
C ALA A 471 -40.35 -13.39 -13.03
N GLY A 472 -39.81 -14.56 -12.73
CA GLY A 472 -39.73 -15.67 -13.67
C GLY A 472 -38.71 -15.46 -14.80
N MET A 473 -37.72 -14.62 -14.60
CA MET A 473 -36.63 -14.33 -15.53
C MET A 473 -35.27 -14.72 -14.91
N PRO A 474 -35.00 -15.99 -14.61
CA PRO A 474 -33.77 -16.38 -13.93
C PRO A 474 -32.54 -15.97 -14.73
N VAL A 475 -31.59 -15.32 -14.06
CA VAL A 475 -30.32 -14.89 -14.68
C VAL A 475 -29.50 -16.11 -15.05
N ARG A 476 -29.17 -16.26 -16.33
CA ARG A 476 -28.40 -17.39 -16.87
C ARG A 476 -26.90 -17.15 -17.01
N GLY A 477 -26.49 -15.89 -16.92
CA GLY A 477 -25.09 -15.51 -17.01
C GLY A 477 -24.88 -14.02 -16.72
N ILE A 478 -23.68 -13.69 -16.32
CA ILE A 478 -23.28 -12.30 -16.09
C ILE A 478 -22.35 -11.85 -17.20
N VAL A 479 -22.55 -10.64 -17.69
CA VAL A 479 -21.64 -9.98 -18.65
C VAL A 479 -20.99 -8.80 -17.98
N VAL A 480 -19.67 -8.77 -17.94
CA VAL A 480 -18.91 -7.64 -17.40
C VAL A 480 -18.58 -6.68 -18.54
N ALA A 481 -19.22 -5.52 -18.50
CA ALA A 481 -18.92 -4.40 -19.38
C ALA A 481 -17.78 -3.58 -18.78
N ASP A 482 -16.77 -3.27 -19.58
CA ASP A 482 -15.59 -2.50 -19.14
C ASP A 482 -14.84 -3.19 -17.98
N PRO A 483 -14.32 -4.41 -18.18
CA PRO A 483 -13.60 -5.13 -17.13
C PRO A 483 -12.38 -4.34 -16.65
N ASP A 484 -12.05 -4.42 -15.36
CA ASP A 484 -10.85 -3.79 -14.82
C ASP A 484 -9.60 -4.37 -15.54
N PRO A 485 -8.74 -3.54 -16.14
CA PRO A 485 -7.53 -4.01 -16.83
C PRO A 485 -6.56 -4.79 -15.93
N LEU A 486 -6.68 -4.63 -14.62
CA LEU A 486 -5.88 -5.33 -13.62
C LEU A 486 -6.52 -6.65 -13.16
N ASP A 487 -7.78 -6.90 -13.53
CA ASP A 487 -8.46 -8.13 -13.19
C ASP A 487 -7.98 -9.29 -14.07
N ARG A 488 -7.40 -10.30 -13.42
CA ARG A 488 -6.94 -11.55 -14.04
C ARG A 488 -7.77 -12.75 -13.62
N THR A 489 -8.91 -12.53 -12.97
CA THR A 489 -9.77 -13.61 -12.49
C THR A 489 -10.59 -14.20 -13.63
N THR A 490 -11.09 -15.42 -13.43
CA THR A 490 -11.78 -16.19 -14.47
C THR A 490 -13.29 -15.99 -14.50
N GLY A 491 -13.86 -15.33 -13.47
CA GLY A 491 -15.32 -15.23 -13.31
C GLY A 491 -15.96 -16.56 -12.91
N ARG A 492 -15.17 -17.47 -12.33
CA ARG A 492 -15.55 -18.78 -11.80
C ARG A 492 -16.38 -19.65 -12.76
N LEU A 493 -16.00 -19.66 -14.02
CA LEU A 493 -16.52 -20.62 -14.97
C LEU A 493 -16.17 -22.05 -14.53
N LEU A 494 -17.17 -22.90 -14.37
CA LEU A 494 -16.97 -24.32 -14.11
C LEU A 494 -16.20 -24.98 -15.28
N PRO A 495 -15.37 -26.01 -15.01
CA PRO A 495 -14.64 -26.73 -16.08
C PRO A 495 -15.52 -27.21 -17.22
N THR A 496 -16.72 -27.66 -16.89
CA THR A 496 -17.77 -28.07 -17.88
C THR A 496 -18.26 -26.90 -18.73
N GLN A 497 -18.35 -25.71 -18.18
CA GLN A 497 -18.74 -24.52 -18.94
C GLN A 497 -17.59 -23.97 -19.79
N ARG A 498 -16.32 -24.14 -19.36
CA ARG A 498 -15.15 -23.87 -20.20
C ARG A 498 -15.09 -24.77 -21.43
N ALA A 499 -15.42 -26.05 -21.27
CA ALA A 499 -15.47 -26.99 -22.39
C ALA A 499 -16.56 -26.64 -23.44
N LEU A 500 -17.67 -26.03 -22.98
CA LEU A 500 -18.75 -25.55 -23.84
C LEU A 500 -18.42 -24.24 -24.57
N LEU A 501 -17.49 -23.44 -24.01
CA LEU A 501 -16.97 -22.20 -24.61
C LEU A 501 -15.67 -22.42 -25.40
N ALA A 502 -15.07 -23.61 -25.29
CA ALA A 502 -13.94 -23.99 -26.13
C ALA A 502 -14.38 -24.14 -27.59
N PRO A 503 -13.57 -23.67 -28.55
CA PRO A 503 -13.87 -23.95 -29.95
C PRO A 503 -14.00 -25.47 -30.15
N LEU A 504 -15.04 -25.90 -30.83
CA LEU A 504 -15.18 -27.31 -31.24
C LEU A 504 -13.88 -27.70 -31.95
N PRO A 505 -13.22 -28.81 -31.58
CA PRO A 505 -12.09 -29.30 -32.34
C PRO A 505 -12.56 -29.46 -33.78
N SER A 506 -11.82 -28.86 -34.69
CA SER A 506 -12.09 -28.94 -36.11
C SER A 506 -12.18 -30.41 -36.49
N LEU A 507 -13.38 -30.89 -36.74
CA LEU A 507 -13.64 -32.18 -37.38
C LEU A 507 -13.22 -32.07 -38.84
N MET A 508 -11.95 -31.87 -39.11
CA MET A 508 -11.34 -32.01 -40.40
C MET A 508 -9.89 -32.46 -40.24
N THR A 509 -9.72 -33.72 -39.95
CA THR A 509 -8.63 -34.54 -40.45
C THR A 509 -9.16 -35.98 -40.41
N GLY A 510 -9.70 -36.41 -41.53
CA GLY A 510 -9.87 -37.83 -41.79
C GLY A 510 -8.51 -38.51 -41.66
N PRO A 511 -8.50 -39.81 -41.31
CA PRO A 511 -7.26 -40.57 -41.27
C PRO A 511 -6.64 -40.54 -42.66
N VAL A 512 -5.47 -39.93 -42.78
CA VAL A 512 -4.58 -40.18 -43.90
C VAL A 512 -3.97 -41.54 -43.62
N ASP A 513 -4.49 -42.55 -44.34
CA ASP A 513 -3.82 -43.84 -44.48
C ASP A 513 -2.42 -43.58 -45.04
N HIS A 514 -1.42 -43.71 -44.22
CA HIS A 514 -0.02 -43.83 -44.58
C HIS A 514 0.38 -45.32 -44.41
N ASP A 515 -0.16 -46.17 -45.28
CA ASP A 515 0.49 -47.42 -45.69
C ASP A 515 1.48 -47.01 -46.78
N ASP A 516 2.75 -46.98 -46.45
CA ASP A 516 3.94 -47.21 -47.26
C ASP A 516 5.17 -46.62 -46.58
N ASP A 517 5.66 -47.33 -45.56
CA ASP A 517 7.03 -47.15 -45.06
C ASP A 517 7.84 -48.40 -45.42
N PRO A 518 8.89 -48.28 -46.24
CA PRO A 518 9.78 -49.42 -46.58
C PRO A 518 10.65 -49.81 -45.37
N PRO A 519 10.99 -51.11 -45.21
CA PRO A 519 11.69 -51.61 -44.03
C PRO A 519 13.12 -51.08 -43.94
N VAL A 520 13.43 -50.49 -42.77
CA VAL A 520 14.78 -50.03 -42.39
C VAL A 520 15.71 -51.25 -42.20
N PRO A 521 16.89 -51.33 -42.86
CA PRO A 521 17.82 -52.42 -42.65
C PRO A 521 18.54 -52.30 -41.30
N THR A 522 18.41 -53.34 -40.50
CA THR A 522 19.18 -53.53 -39.24
C THR A 522 20.66 -53.69 -39.51
N MET A 523 21.49 -52.73 -39.14
CA MET A 523 22.94 -52.91 -39.04
C MET A 523 23.29 -53.67 -37.76
N ARG A 524 23.74 -54.92 -37.97
CA ARG A 524 24.41 -55.77 -36.98
C ARG A 524 25.73 -55.15 -36.58
N GLY A 525 25.88 -54.90 -35.30
CA GLY A 525 27.17 -54.51 -34.70
C GLY A 525 28.22 -55.57 -34.90
N ARG A 526 29.45 -55.10 -35.12
CA ARG A 526 30.66 -55.89 -35.09
C ARG A 526 31.49 -55.40 -33.94
N GLN A 527 31.71 -56.29 -32.99
CA GLN A 527 32.69 -56.16 -31.94
C GLN A 527 34.10 -56.15 -32.53
N GLY A 528 34.99 -55.35 -32.00
CA GLY A 528 36.41 -55.27 -32.15
C GLY A 528 36.99 -54.23 -31.19
#